data_b80f9fab6f1bcb77723091b98c0906c5
#
_entry.id   b80f9fab6f1bcb77723091b98c0906c5
#
_cell.length_a   1.000
_cell.length_b   1.000
_cell.length_c   1.000
_cell.angle_alpha   90.00
_cell.angle_beta   90.00
_cell.angle_gamma   90.00
#
_symmetry.space_group_name_H-M   'P 1'
#
loop_
_entity.id
_entity.type
_entity.pdbx_description
1 polymer ?
#
loop_
_entity_poly.entity_id
_entity_poly.type
_entity_poly.pdbx_seq_one_letter_code
_entity_poly.pdbx_strand_id
1 'polypeptide(L)'
;GRSYRELPLRLFEFGTVYRYEKSGVIHGLTRARGFTQDDAHIYCTEDQLEVELTSVLEFIISLLKDYGLDDFYLELSTRDPKKSEGSDEIWERSTEILQRVADNSGLHLVPDPEGAAFYGPKISVQARDAIGRTWQMSTVQLDFNLPERFDLEYTANDGTKKRPIMIHRALFGSIYRFFGVLLEHYAGAFP
;
A
#
# COMPACT_ATOMS: atom_id res chain seq x y z
N GLY A 1 -25.03 -2.96 8.52
CA GLY A 1 -24.71 -1.90 7.56
C GLY A 1 -24.25 -0.64 8.26
N ARG A 2 -23.39 0.13 7.60
CA ARG A 2 -22.86 1.40 8.10
C ARG A 2 -23.46 2.57 7.34
N SER A 3 -23.41 3.76 7.94
CA SER A 3 -23.81 5.00 7.27
C SER A 3 -22.59 5.62 6.56
N TYR A 4 -22.83 6.36 5.48
CA TYR A 4 -21.80 7.18 4.84
C TYR A 4 -21.08 8.15 5.80
N ARG A 5 -21.75 8.54 6.90
CA ARG A 5 -21.17 9.42 7.94
C ARG A 5 -20.08 8.76 8.77
N GLU A 6 -20.00 7.43 8.72
CA GLU A 6 -18.97 6.65 9.40
C GLU A 6 -17.75 6.40 8.51
N LEU A 7 -17.80 6.87 7.26
CA LEU A 7 -16.70 6.76 6.31
C LEU A 7 -15.94 8.10 6.19
N PRO A 8 -14.62 8.08 6.00
CA PRO A 8 -13.77 6.89 5.86
C PRO A 8 -13.58 6.14 7.19
N LEU A 9 -13.67 4.81 7.15
CA LEU A 9 -13.34 3.95 8.29
C LEU A 9 -11.90 3.44 8.12
N ARG A 10 -11.05 3.74 9.09
CA ARG A 10 -9.62 3.35 9.07
C ARG A 10 -9.36 2.36 10.19
N LEU A 11 -8.90 1.16 9.82
CA LEU A 11 -8.54 0.07 10.73
C LEU A 11 -7.06 -0.22 10.62
N PHE A 12 -6.41 -0.50 11.74
CA PHE A 12 -4.98 -0.75 11.81
C PHE A 12 -4.68 -1.83 12.84
N GLU A 13 -3.68 -2.68 12.53
CA GLU A 13 -3.11 -3.62 13.48
C GLU A 13 -1.62 -3.87 13.20
N PHE A 14 -0.86 -4.25 14.21
CA PHE A 14 0.38 -4.98 14.02
C PHE A 14 0.06 -6.47 13.90
N GLY A 15 -0.15 -6.91 12.66
CA GLY A 15 -0.58 -8.26 12.34
C GLY A 15 0.58 -9.21 12.07
N THR A 16 0.45 -10.46 12.53
CA THR A 16 1.40 -11.52 12.20
C THR A 16 1.06 -12.11 10.84
N VAL A 17 2.04 -12.14 9.94
CA VAL A 17 1.92 -12.67 8.58
C VAL A 17 2.85 -13.85 8.39
N TYR A 18 2.32 -14.93 7.79
CA TYR A 18 3.11 -16.09 7.39
C TYR A 18 3.07 -16.25 5.87
N ARG A 19 4.26 -16.42 5.27
CA ARG A 19 4.40 -16.64 3.83
C ARG A 19 5.27 -17.86 3.56
N TYR A 20 4.81 -18.70 2.63
CA TYR A 20 5.62 -19.82 2.13
C TYR A 20 6.65 -19.29 1.13
N GLU A 21 7.78 -18.84 1.65
CA GLU A 21 8.89 -18.39 0.82
C GLU A 21 9.69 -19.58 0.28
N LYS A 22 10.18 -19.49 -0.97
CA LYS A 22 11.02 -20.50 -1.56
C LYS A 22 12.32 -20.66 -0.77
N SER A 23 12.89 -21.87 -0.80
CA SER A 23 14.24 -22.11 -0.26
C SER A 23 15.26 -21.23 -1.00
N GLY A 24 16.21 -20.66 -0.27
CA GLY A 24 17.27 -19.80 -0.81
C GLY A 24 16.95 -18.31 -0.93
N VAL A 25 15.69 -17.88 -0.71
CA VAL A 25 15.33 -16.45 -0.70
C VAL A 25 15.25 -15.85 0.69
N ILE A 26 15.29 -16.68 1.74
CA ILE A 26 15.23 -16.21 3.14
C ILE A 26 16.58 -15.54 3.48
N HIS A 27 16.51 -14.33 4.06
CA HIS A 27 17.69 -13.55 4.36
C HIS A 27 17.49 -12.71 5.65
N GLY A 28 17.90 -13.25 6.78
CA GLY A 28 17.90 -12.56 8.07
C GLY A 28 16.59 -11.83 8.38
N LEU A 29 16.68 -10.60 8.84
CA LEU A 29 15.52 -9.74 9.14
C LEU A 29 14.78 -9.25 7.88
N THR A 30 15.45 -9.22 6.73
CA THR A 30 14.90 -8.59 5.52
C THR A 30 13.92 -9.48 4.76
N ARG A 31 14.02 -10.82 4.91
CA ARG A 31 13.09 -11.76 4.29
C ARG A 31 12.89 -13.02 5.12
N ALA A 32 11.82 -13.07 5.87
CA ALA A 32 11.45 -14.17 6.76
C ALA A 32 10.09 -14.77 6.36
N ARG A 33 9.85 -16.02 6.77
CA ARG A 33 8.57 -16.72 6.55
C ARG A 33 7.47 -16.29 7.51
N GLY A 34 7.84 -15.81 8.70
CA GLY A 34 6.94 -15.25 9.68
C GLY A 34 7.43 -13.86 10.09
N PHE A 35 6.57 -12.86 10.05
CA PHE A 35 6.92 -11.49 10.40
C PHE A 35 5.69 -10.70 10.84
N THR A 36 5.92 -9.58 11.51
CA THR A 36 4.87 -8.63 11.85
C THR A 36 4.81 -7.54 10.80
N GLN A 37 3.60 -7.19 10.39
CA GLN A 37 3.33 -6.11 9.44
C GLN A 37 2.44 -5.06 10.09
N ASP A 38 2.68 -3.79 9.79
CA ASP A 38 1.80 -2.68 10.13
C ASP A 38 0.66 -2.60 9.11
N ASP A 39 -0.29 -3.49 9.24
CA ASP A 39 -1.38 -3.66 8.28
C ASP A 39 -2.53 -2.71 8.58
N ALA A 40 -3.01 -2.02 7.56
CA ALA A 40 -4.16 -1.13 7.69
C ALA A 40 -5.07 -1.20 6.47
N HIS A 41 -6.36 -1.04 6.75
CA HIS A 41 -7.42 -1.07 5.75
C HIS A 41 -8.30 0.17 5.91
N ILE A 42 -8.50 0.88 4.82
CA ILE A 42 -9.35 2.07 4.79
C ILE A 42 -10.53 1.77 3.89
N TYR A 43 -11.73 1.98 4.41
CA TYR A 43 -12.97 1.87 3.66
C TYR A 43 -13.52 3.27 3.45
N CYS A 44 -13.72 3.67 2.20
CA CYS A 44 -14.16 5.01 1.85
C CYS A 44 -15.21 5.02 0.76
N THR A 45 -15.87 6.16 0.59
CA THR A 45 -16.71 6.43 -0.57
C THR A 45 -15.83 6.80 -1.76
N GLU A 46 -16.42 6.80 -2.96
CA GLU A 46 -15.74 7.21 -4.16
C GLU A 46 -15.22 8.65 -4.09
N ASP A 47 -16.02 9.56 -3.58
CA ASP A 47 -15.66 10.97 -3.43
C ASP A 47 -14.52 11.22 -2.43
N GLN A 48 -14.30 10.28 -1.50
CA GLN A 48 -13.23 10.35 -0.52
C GLN A 48 -11.91 9.72 -1.02
N LEU A 49 -11.96 8.89 -2.06
CA LEU A 49 -10.86 8.01 -2.45
C LEU A 49 -9.55 8.76 -2.72
N GLU A 50 -9.57 9.76 -3.57
CA GLU A 50 -8.35 10.48 -3.97
C GLU A 50 -7.74 11.26 -2.80
N VAL A 51 -8.58 11.83 -1.94
CA VAL A 51 -8.14 12.54 -0.72
C VAL A 51 -7.49 11.56 0.27
N GLU A 52 -8.09 10.38 0.47
CA GLU A 52 -7.53 9.36 1.35
C GLU A 52 -6.19 8.83 0.84
N LEU A 53 -6.09 8.54 -0.46
CA LEU A 53 -4.84 8.09 -1.08
C LEU A 53 -3.72 9.13 -0.95
N THR A 54 -4.04 10.39 -1.22
CA THR A 54 -3.09 11.50 -1.09
C THR A 54 -2.61 11.62 0.35
N SER A 55 -3.53 11.63 1.32
CA SER A 55 -3.19 11.72 2.74
C SER A 55 -2.33 10.55 3.21
N VAL A 56 -2.61 9.33 2.75
CA VAL A 56 -1.81 8.15 3.07
C VAL A 56 -0.40 8.27 2.51
N LEU A 57 -0.26 8.70 1.24
CA LEU A 57 1.05 8.85 0.60
C LEU A 57 1.88 9.95 1.27
N GLU A 58 1.30 11.10 1.58
CA GLU A 58 1.94 12.19 2.32
C GLU A 58 2.42 11.72 3.70
N PHE A 59 1.60 10.96 4.40
CA PHE A 59 1.96 10.40 5.71
C PHE A 59 3.13 9.41 5.61
N ILE A 60 3.13 8.52 4.62
CA ILE A 60 4.25 7.61 4.35
C ILE A 60 5.55 8.40 4.13
N ILE A 61 5.51 9.39 3.24
CA ILE A 61 6.68 10.21 2.89
C ILE A 61 7.21 10.95 4.12
N SER A 62 6.33 11.59 4.89
CA SER A 62 6.71 12.30 6.11
C SER A 62 7.36 11.35 7.13
N LEU A 63 6.75 10.20 7.34
CA LEU A 63 7.25 9.23 8.32
C LEU A 63 8.62 8.67 7.94
N LEU A 64 8.85 8.32 6.67
CA LEU A 64 10.15 7.83 6.22
C LEU A 64 11.24 8.90 6.39
N LYS A 65 10.92 10.17 6.12
CA LYS A 65 11.84 11.29 6.36
C LYS A 65 12.17 11.47 7.83
N ASP A 66 11.18 11.32 8.73
CA ASP A 66 11.39 11.40 10.17
C ASP A 66 12.36 10.32 10.68
N TYR A 67 12.44 9.19 10.00
CA TYR A 67 13.43 8.13 10.23
C TYR A 67 14.75 8.35 9.49
N GLY A 68 14.94 9.48 8.82
CA GLY A 68 16.16 9.77 8.06
C GLY A 68 16.29 9.03 6.73
N LEU A 69 15.23 8.37 6.27
CA LEU A 69 15.18 7.69 4.98
C LEU A 69 14.58 8.66 3.95
N ASP A 70 15.41 9.40 3.23
CA ASP A 70 15.04 10.44 2.28
C ASP A 70 15.39 10.12 0.81
N ASP A 71 16.17 9.07 0.57
CA ASP A 71 16.47 8.57 -0.79
C ASP A 71 15.44 7.49 -1.18
N PHE A 72 14.30 7.92 -1.69
CA PHE A 72 13.23 7.02 -2.13
C PHE A 72 12.55 7.50 -3.41
N TYR A 73 11.89 6.57 -4.10
CA TYR A 73 11.08 6.81 -5.29
C TYR A 73 9.80 5.98 -5.23
N LEU A 74 8.82 6.34 -6.05
CA LEU A 74 7.57 5.61 -6.18
C LEU A 74 7.66 4.62 -7.35
N GLU A 75 6.97 3.50 -7.18
CA GLU A 75 6.78 2.50 -8.22
C GLU A 75 5.29 2.23 -8.37
N LEU A 76 4.74 2.40 -9.58
CA LEU A 76 3.36 2.11 -9.90
C LEU A 76 3.27 0.75 -10.58
N SER A 77 2.76 -0.23 -9.85
CA SER A 77 2.53 -1.57 -10.36
C SER A 77 1.15 -1.66 -11.01
N THR A 78 1.13 -2.09 -12.26
CA THR A 78 -0.08 -2.19 -13.07
C THR A 78 -0.49 -3.64 -13.32
N ARG A 79 -1.64 -3.82 -13.95
CA ARG A 79 -2.31 -5.10 -14.17
C ARG A 79 -1.45 -6.13 -14.90
N ASP A 80 -1.46 -7.39 -14.42
CA ASP A 80 -1.13 -8.58 -15.21
C ASP A 80 -2.45 -9.19 -15.72
N PRO A 81 -2.76 -9.11 -17.03
CA PRO A 81 -4.03 -9.59 -17.57
C PRO A 81 -4.27 -11.09 -17.39
N LYS A 82 -3.20 -11.87 -17.17
CA LYS A 82 -3.27 -13.33 -17.00
C LYS A 82 -3.62 -13.77 -15.58
N LYS A 83 -3.43 -12.87 -14.61
CA LYS A 83 -3.55 -13.21 -13.17
C LYS A 83 -4.52 -12.30 -12.41
N SER A 84 -5.06 -11.28 -13.08
CA SER A 84 -5.90 -10.27 -12.43
C SER A 84 -7.38 -10.64 -12.48
N GLU A 85 -8.12 -10.17 -11.50
CA GLU A 85 -9.58 -10.22 -11.40
C GLU A 85 -10.18 -8.82 -11.54
N GLY A 86 -11.45 -8.75 -11.93
CA GLY A 86 -12.17 -7.49 -12.17
C GLY A 86 -12.18 -7.05 -13.63
N SER A 87 -13.03 -6.07 -13.94
CA SER A 87 -13.21 -5.57 -15.30
C SER A 87 -12.08 -4.64 -15.73
N ASP A 88 -11.94 -4.44 -17.04
CA ASP A 88 -10.94 -3.55 -17.63
C ASP A 88 -11.16 -2.10 -17.14
N GLU A 89 -12.42 -1.66 -17.09
CA GLU A 89 -12.78 -0.29 -16.65
C GLU A 89 -12.35 -0.03 -15.19
N ILE A 90 -12.52 -1.01 -14.30
CA ILE A 90 -12.10 -0.89 -12.90
C ILE A 90 -10.58 -0.73 -12.83
N TRP A 91 -9.84 -1.53 -13.59
CA TRP A 91 -8.39 -1.47 -13.61
C TRP A 91 -7.85 -0.16 -14.19
N GLU A 92 -8.39 0.29 -15.32
CA GLU A 92 -8.02 1.56 -15.95
C GLU A 92 -8.25 2.71 -14.98
N ARG A 93 -9.46 2.82 -14.44
CA ARG A 93 -9.83 3.86 -13.49
C ARG A 93 -8.97 3.85 -12.22
N SER A 94 -8.73 2.66 -11.65
CA SER A 94 -7.91 2.53 -10.44
C SER A 94 -6.47 2.96 -10.70
N THR A 95 -5.92 2.57 -11.86
CA THR A 95 -4.56 2.92 -12.26
C THR A 95 -4.44 4.43 -12.49
N GLU A 96 -5.41 5.06 -13.16
CA GLU A 96 -5.43 6.50 -13.39
C GLU A 96 -5.48 7.30 -12.08
N ILE A 97 -6.27 6.87 -11.11
CA ILE A 97 -6.34 7.53 -9.79
C ILE A 97 -4.98 7.45 -9.09
N LEU A 98 -4.37 6.27 -9.02
CA LEU A 98 -3.06 6.10 -8.40
C LEU A 98 -1.96 6.89 -9.14
N GLN A 99 -2.01 6.93 -10.47
CA GLN A 99 -1.10 7.72 -11.28
C GLN A 99 -1.19 9.21 -10.90
N ARG A 100 -2.40 9.78 -10.85
CA ARG A 100 -2.60 11.19 -10.46
C ARG A 100 -2.08 11.48 -9.05
N VAL A 101 -2.36 10.62 -8.10
CA VAL A 101 -1.88 10.77 -6.72
C VAL A 101 -0.36 10.74 -6.67
N ALA A 102 0.28 9.83 -7.42
CA ALA A 102 1.74 9.73 -7.50
C ALA A 102 2.35 10.96 -8.17
N ASP A 103 1.79 11.42 -9.29
CA ASP A 103 2.27 12.60 -10.03
C ASP A 103 2.18 13.87 -9.16
N ASN A 104 1.09 14.03 -8.42
CA ASN A 104 0.88 15.16 -7.51
C ASN A 104 1.85 15.17 -6.32
N SER A 105 2.45 14.04 -5.97
CA SER A 105 3.45 13.97 -4.91
C SER A 105 4.77 14.67 -5.23
N GLY A 106 5.05 14.90 -6.52
CA GLY A 106 6.30 15.46 -7.01
C GLY A 106 7.50 14.51 -6.92
N LEU A 107 7.29 13.26 -6.54
CA LEU A 107 8.34 12.23 -6.47
C LEU A 107 8.56 11.55 -7.82
N HIS A 108 9.78 11.04 -8.00
CA HIS A 108 10.09 10.22 -9.18
C HIS A 108 9.24 8.96 -9.18
N LEU A 109 8.50 8.75 -10.27
CA LEU A 109 7.64 7.59 -10.47
C LEU A 109 8.21 6.66 -11.53
N VAL A 110 8.37 5.40 -11.17
CA VAL A 110 8.84 4.32 -12.06
C VAL A 110 7.67 3.38 -12.36
N PRO A 111 7.41 3.04 -13.63
CA PRO A 111 6.41 2.03 -13.96
C PRO A 111 6.91 0.62 -13.62
N ASP A 112 6.00 -0.20 -13.09
CA ASP A 112 6.18 -1.63 -12.84
C ASP A 112 5.05 -2.40 -13.54
N PRO A 113 5.18 -2.64 -14.87
CA PRO A 113 4.16 -3.34 -15.62
C PRO A 113 4.00 -4.78 -15.12
N GLU A 114 2.74 -5.21 -15.01
CA GLU A 114 2.35 -6.55 -14.55
C GLU A 114 2.74 -6.89 -13.10
N GLY A 115 3.24 -5.92 -12.32
CA GLY A 115 3.68 -6.10 -10.93
C GLY A 115 2.57 -5.99 -9.87
N ALA A 116 1.34 -5.65 -10.28
CA ALA A 116 0.23 -5.50 -9.35
C ALA A 116 -0.24 -6.82 -8.73
N ALA A 117 -0.92 -6.72 -7.58
CA ALA A 117 -1.67 -7.84 -7.04
C ALA A 117 -2.86 -8.18 -7.96
N PHE A 118 -3.40 -9.40 -7.81
CA PHE A 118 -4.52 -9.86 -8.64
C PHE A 118 -5.79 -9.00 -8.50
N TYR A 119 -5.95 -8.28 -7.40
CA TYR A 119 -7.16 -7.53 -7.04
C TYR A 119 -7.07 -6.02 -7.30
N GLY A 120 -5.90 -5.47 -7.60
CA GLY A 120 -5.79 -4.04 -7.88
C GLY A 120 -4.37 -3.52 -8.06
N PRO A 121 -4.22 -2.32 -8.64
CA PRO A 121 -2.94 -1.65 -8.80
C PRO A 121 -2.41 -1.15 -7.47
N LYS A 122 -1.09 -0.89 -7.41
CA LYS A 122 -0.44 -0.41 -6.19
C LYS A 122 0.62 0.65 -6.48
N ILE A 123 0.81 1.53 -5.50
CA ILE A 123 2.01 2.35 -5.35
C ILE A 123 2.89 1.68 -4.30
N SER A 124 4.15 1.42 -4.64
CA SER A 124 5.18 1.01 -3.70
C SER A 124 6.16 2.16 -3.47
N VAL A 125 6.60 2.35 -2.23
CA VAL A 125 7.69 3.26 -1.92
C VAL A 125 8.96 2.44 -1.80
N GLN A 126 9.91 2.69 -2.68
CA GLN A 126 11.21 2.03 -2.74
C GLN A 126 12.24 2.95 -2.10
N ALA A 127 12.90 2.47 -1.04
CA ALA A 127 13.96 3.22 -0.36
C ALA A 127 15.31 2.55 -0.59
N ARG A 128 16.38 3.36 -0.70
CA ARG A 128 17.74 2.87 -0.81
C ARG A 128 18.39 2.79 0.56
N ASP A 129 19.07 1.67 0.80
CA ASP A 129 19.87 1.50 2.00
C ASP A 129 21.26 2.15 1.86
N ALA A 130 22.03 2.12 2.95
CA ALA A 130 23.35 2.74 3.02
C ALA A 130 24.38 2.21 2.00
N ILE A 131 24.17 1.01 1.44
CA ILE A 131 25.03 0.40 0.42
C ILE A 131 24.40 0.39 -0.98
N GLY A 132 23.30 1.15 -1.17
CA GLY A 132 22.64 1.36 -2.47
C GLY A 132 21.68 0.26 -2.91
N ARG A 133 21.33 -0.71 -2.05
CA ARG A 133 20.28 -1.69 -2.35
C ARG A 133 18.92 -1.04 -2.19
N THR A 134 17.98 -1.42 -3.05
CA THR A 134 16.60 -0.94 -3.00
C THR A 134 15.71 -1.93 -2.26
N TRP A 135 14.89 -1.42 -1.34
CA TRP A 135 13.92 -2.18 -0.58
C TRP A 135 12.54 -1.57 -0.71
N GLN A 136 11.54 -2.41 -0.97
CA GLN A 136 10.15 -1.98 -0.85
C GLN A 136 9.82 -1.79 0.63
N MET A 137 9.55 -0.55 1.02
CA MET A 137 9.24 -0.18 2.40
C MET A 137 7.73 -0.09 2.61
N SER A 138 7.07 0.71 1.80
CA SER A 138 5.64 0.99 1.97
C SER A 138 4.84 0.58 0.75
N THR A 139 3.55 0.32 0.97
CA THR A 139 2.63 -0.06 -0.09
C THR A 139 1.27 0.58 0.14
N VAL A 140 0.68 1.10 -0.94
CA VAL A 140 -0.72 1.54 -0.99
C VAL A 140 -1.38 0.85 -2.18
N GLN A 141 -2.45 0.11 -1.93
CA GLN A 141 -3.15 -0.67 -2.95
C GLN A 141 -4.64 -0.36 -2.97
N LEU A 142 -5.20 -0.22 -4.16
CA LEU A 142 -6.64 -0.14 -4.34
C LEU A 142 -7.25 -1.53 -4.50
N ASP A 143 -8.43 -1.71 -3.90
CA ASP A 143 -9.17 -2.95 -3.98
C ASP A 143 -10.67 -2.69 -4.11
N PHE A 144 -11.22 -3.04 -5.26
CA PHE A 144 -12.65 -3.03 -5.54
C PHE A 144 -13.25 -4.45 -5.43
N ASN A 145 -12.42 -5.48 -5.40
CA ASN A 145 -12.85 -6.88 -5.47
C ASN A 145 -13.28 -7.43 -4.10
N LEU A 146 -12.49 -7.22 -3.06
CA LEU A 146 -12.84 -7.73 -1.72
C LEU A 146 -14.13 -7.12 -1.17
N PRO A 147 -14.40 -5.80 -1.30
CA PRO A 147 -15.70 -5.26 -0.94
C PRO A 147 -16.88 -5.95 -1.65
N GLU A 148 -16.71 -6.33 -2.91
CA GLU A 148 -17.71 -7.10 -3.65
C GLU A 148 -17.86 -8.53 -3.12
N ARG A 149 -16.76 -9.24 -2.95
CA ARG A 149 -16.75 -10.63 -2.45
C ARG A 149 -17.33 -10.78 -1.06
N PHE A 150 -17.11 -9.80 -0.19
CA PHE A 150 -17.67 -9.78 1.17
C PHE A 150 -19.05 -9.13 1.24
N ASP A 151 -19.62 -8.74 0.11
CA ASP A 151 -20.91 -8.04 0.03
C ASP A 151 -21.00 -6.87 1.00
N LEU A 152 -19.95 -6.06 1.04
CA LEU A 152 -19.89 -4.89 1.90
C LEU A 152 -20.79 -3.78 1.36
N GLU A 153 -21.59 -3.19 2.24
CA GLU A 153 -22.48 -2.09 1.89
C GLU A 153 -22.49 -0.99 2.95
N TYR A 154 -22.69 0.23 2.49
CA TYR A 154 -23.04 1.37 3.34
C TYR A 154 -24.29 2.07 2.80
N THR A 155 -25.00 2.75 3.68
CA THR A 155 -26.15 3.60 3.30
C THR A 155 -25.62 4.99 2.94
N ALA A 156 -25.83 5.40 1.69
CA ALA A 156 -25.45 6.71 1.19
C ALA A 156 -26.40 7.82 1.70
N ASN A 157 -26.07 9.07 1.42
CA ASN A 157 -26.86 10.24 1.85
C ASN A 157 -28.28 10.28 1.26
N ASP A 158 -28.47 9.67 0.09
CA ASP A 158 -29.74 9.52 -0.62
C ASP A 158 -30.55 8.30 -0.15
N GLY A 159 -30.07 7.56 0.85
CA GLY A 159 -30.69 6.35 1.38
C GLY A 159 -30.40 5.08 0.58
N THR A 160 -29.72 5.16 -0.55
CA THR A 160 -29.37 3.98 -1.35
C THR A 160 -28.25 3.19 -0.72
N LYS A 161 -28.17 1.90 -1.06
CA LYS A 161 -27.05 1.04 -0.71
C LYS A 161 -25.94 1.17 -1.75
N LYS A 162 -24.73 1.43 -1.28
CA LYS A 162 -23.54 1.53 -2.13
C LYS A 162 -22.40 0.66 -1.56
N ARG A 163 -21.50 0.26 -2.43
CA ARG A 163 -20.31 -0.51 -2.08
C ARG A 163 -19.16 0.43 -1.76
N PRO A 164 -18.47 0.25 -0.61
CA PRO A 164 -17.27 1.04 -0.32
C PRO A 164 -16.11 0.59 -1.19
N ILE A 165 -15.10 1.47 -1.31
CA ILE A 165 -13.81 1.15 -1.88
C ILE A 165 -12.86 0.84 -0.73
N MET A 166 -11.96 -0.11 -0.92
CA MET A 166 -10.99 -0.52 0.08
C MET A 166 -9.57 -0.11 -0.36
N ILE A 167 -8.82 0.45 0.58
CA ILE A 167 -7.41 0.75 0.41
C ILE A 167 -6.64 -0.12 1.41
N HIS A 168 -5.70 -0.92 0.92
CA HIS A 168 -4.72 -1.63 1.74
C HIS A 168 -3.49 -0.75 1.90
N ARG A 169 -2.96 -0.64 3.10
CA ARG A 169 -1.80 0.17 3.40
C ARG A 169 -0.86 -0.53 4.38
N ALA A 170 0.41 -0.53 4.04
CA ALA A 170 1.50 -0.80 4.97
C ALA A 170 2.53 0.32 4.86
N LEU A 171 2.90 0.94 5.98
CA LEU A 171 3.89 2.02 6.03
C LEU A 171 5.31 1.46 6.11
N PHE A 172 5.54 0.60 7.09
CA PHE A 172 6.81 -0.06 7.29
C PHE A 172 6.92 -1.38 6.52
N GLY A 173 5.78 -1.95 6.13
CA GLY A 173 5.70 -3.29 5.59
C GLY A 173 6.11 -4.31 6.65
N SER A 174 7.10 -5.16 6.38
CA SER A 174 7.69 -5.99 7.41
C SER A 174 8.45 -5.13 8.41
N ILE A 175 8.02 -5.13 9.67
CA ILE A 175 8.70 -4.40 10.76
C ILE A 175 10.15 -4.88 10.90
N TYR A 176 10.41 -6.16 10.69
CA TYR A 176 11.78 -6.71 10.76
C TYR A 176 12.67 -6.19 9.62
N ARG A 177 12.12 -6.11 8.39
CA ARG A 177 12.85 -5.53 7.25
C ARG A 177 13.13 -4.06 7.48
N PHE A 178 12.14 -3.29 7.88
CA PHE A 178 12.28 -1.88 8.20
C PHE A 178 13.36 -1.65 9.25
N PHE A 179 13.31 -2.41 10.35
CA PHE A 179 14.31 -2.35 11.40
C PHE A 179 15.70 -2.71 10.90
N GLY A 180 15.83 -3.76 10.09
CA GLY A 180 17.12 -4.16 9.52
C GLY A 180 17.73 -3.08 8.62
N VAL A 181 16.92 -2.46 7.75
CA VAL A 181 17.35 -1.35 6.89
C VAL A 181 17.77 -0.14 7.72
N LEU A 182 16.98 0.19 8.75
CA LEU A 182 17.27 1.31 9.64
C LEU A 182 18.54 1.08 10.46
N LEU A 183 18.75 -0.14 10.96
CA LEU A 183 19.95 -0.53 11.69
C LEU A 183 21.22 -0.36 10.85
N GLU A 184 21.18 -0.76 9.57
CA GLU A 184 22.28 -0.57 8.62
C GLU A 184 22.47 0.92 8.28
N HIS A 185 21.37 1.67 8.07
CA HIS A 185 21.42 3.09 7.75
C HIS A 185 22.15 3.91 8.83
N TYR A 186 21.90 3.61 10.09
CA TYR A 186 22.53 4.28 11.24
C TYR A 186 23.79 3.56 11.75
N ALA A 187 24.26 2.51 11.09
CA ALA A 187 25.40 1.68 11.54
C ALA A 187 25.25 1.24 13.01
N GLY A 188 24.02 0.98 13.45
CA GLY A 188 23.70 0.59 14.84
C GLY A 188 23.66 1.72 15.87
N ALA A 189 24.00 2.94 15.49
CA ALA A 189 24.00 4.11 16.40
C ALA A 189 22.81 5.02 16.07
N PHE A 190 21.66 4.72 16.63
CA PHE A 190 20.45 5.54 16.46
C PHE A 190 20.62 6.92 17.12
N PRO A 191 19.99 7.99 16.57
CA PRO A 191 19.99 9.31 17.15
C PRO A 191 19.27 9.36 18.51
#